data_abb2a3f3636b0121f82f11801dc3ee5f
#
_entry.id   abb2a3f3636b0121f82f11801dc3ee5f
#
_cell.length_a   1.000
_cell.length_b   1.000
_cell.length_c   1.000
_cell.angle_alpha   90.00
_cell.angle_beta   90.00
_cell.angle_gamma   90.00
#
_symmetry.space_group_name_H-M   'P 1'
#
loop_
_entity.id
_entity.type
_entity.pdbx_description
1 polymer ?
#
loop_
_entity_poly.entity_id
_entity_poly.type
_entity_poly.pdbx_seq_one_letter_code
_entity_poly.pdbx_strand_id
1 'polypeptide(L)'
;MALTLIFALSAPAHASAAGNTHAKYQGVLPDAYYDQLATCETGGNWSHSTKSYTGGLGIHRQTFRTWSNYNSAKGLTAKQQVKVADAIAFKSHIERSGRKVWRVGPWGWGCLKREKSLQSFICQSRHTLVVRWKRHCK
;
A
#
# COMPACT_ATOMS: atom_id res chain seq x y z
N MET A 1 63.81 0.11 12.88
CA MET A 1 62.54 0.75 13.25
C MET A 1 61.51 0.32 12.21
N ALA A 2 60.60 -0.56 12.60
CA ALA A 2 59.56 -1.08 11.70
C ALA A 2 58.24 -0.36 12.07
N LEU A 3 57.64 0.37 11.10
CA LEU A 3 56.37 1.10 11.26
C LEU A 3 55.25 0.18 10.83
N THR A 4 54.47 -0.27 11.81
CA THR A 4 53.28 -1.12 11.58
C THR A 4 52.09 -0.22 11.30
N LEU A 5 51.59 -0.18 10.05
CA LEU A 5 50.34 0.47 9.70
C LEU A 5 49.15 -0.44 10.11
N ILE A 6 48.35 0.02 11.04
CA ILE A 6 47.08 -0.62 11.41
C ILE A 6 45.98 -0.03 10.51
N PHE A 7 45.46 -0.83 9.59
CA PHE A 7 44.24 -0.50 8.84
C PHE A 7 43.02 -0.82 9.70
N ALA A 8 42.34 0.22 10.15
CA ALA A 8 41.03 0.09 10.77
C ALA A 8 39.98 -0.17 9.68
N LEU A 9 39.46 -1.39 9.58
CA LEU A 9 38.27 -1.68 8.78
C LEU A 9 37.05 -1.06 9.48
N SER A 10 36.55 0.02 8.93
CA SER A 10 35.24 0.56 9.28
C SER A 10 34.16 -0.33 8.67
N ALA A 11 33.47 -1.13 9.46
CA ALA A 11 32.30 -1.85 9.05
C ALA A 11 31.16 -0.86 8.73
N PRO A 12 30.41 -1.03 7.64
CA PRO A 12 29.24 -0.19 7.37
C PRO A 12 28.21 -0.42 8.45
N ALA A 13 27.82 0.64 9.14
CA ALA A 13 26.70 0.62 10.08
C ALA A 13 25.44 0.23 9.30
N HIS A 14 24.94 -0.96 9.55
CA HIS A 14 23.60 -1.35 9.11
C HIS A 14 22.61 -0.45 9.86
N ALA A 15 22.03 0.50 9.15
CA ALA A 15 20.92 1.28 9.66
C ALA A 15 19.79 0.32 10.02
N SER A 16 19.65 0.01 11.30
CA SER A 16 18.47 -0.64 11.84
C SER A 16 17.27 0.17 11.42
N ALA A 17 16.32 -0.45 10.74
CA ALA A 17 15.04 0.15 10.43
C ALA A 17 14.34 0.46 11.76
N ALA A 18 14.57 1.67 12.28
CA ALA A 18 13.82 2.23 13.38
C ALA A 18 12.35 2.15 13.01
N GLY A 19 11.54 1.48 13.84
CA GLY A 19 10.11 1.34 13.63
C GLY A 19 9.50 2.70 13.32
N ASN A 20 8.82 2.80 12.20
CA ASN A 20 8.28 4.05 11.67
C ASN A 20 7.07 4.47 12.51
N THR A 21 7.32 5.09 13.67
CA THR A 21 6.31 5.53 14.64
C THR A 21 5.42 6.67 14.14
N HIS A 22 5.70 7.21 12.94
CA HIS A 22 5.00 8.33 12.33
C HIS A 22 4.61 8.10 10.87
N ALA A 23 4.24 6.87 10.50
CA ALA A 23 3.74 6.62 9.16
C ALA A 23 2.47 7.46 8.90
N LYS A 24 2.51 8.30 7.87
CA LYS A 24 1.47 9.25 7.46
C LYS A 24 0.10 8.59 7.30
N TYR A 25 0.08 7.42 6.66
CA TYR A 25 -1.15 6.69 6.38
C TYR A 25 -1.43 5.54 7.34
N GLN A 26 -0.43 5.03 8.03
CA GLN A 26 -0.52 3.82 8.87
C GLN A 26 -1.10 2.63 8.09
N GLY A 27 -0.72 2.51 6.83
CA GLY A 27 -1.15 1.42 5.94
C GLY A 27 -0.33 0.16 6.11
N VAL A 28 -0.74 -0.89 5.39
CA VAL A 28 -0.05 -2.20 5.34
C VAL A 28 1.29 -2.10 4.62
N LEU A 29 1.40 -1.17 3.68
CA LEU A 29 2.63 -0.87 2.94
C LEU A 29 3.20 0.51 3.35
N PRO A 30 4.45 0.81 2.99
CA PRO A 30 5.05 2.12 3.24
C PRO A 30 4.25 3.26 2.60
N ASP A 31 4.29 4.45 3.19
CA ASP A 31 3.59 5.65 2.68
C ASP A 31 3.92 5.96 1.22
N ALA A 32 5.18 5.74 0.82
CA ALA A 32 5.64 5.93 -0.55
C ALA A 32 4.86 5.09 -1.58
N TYR A 33 4.37 3.90 -1.19
CA TYR A 33 3.50 3.10 -2.06
C TYR A 33 2.18 3.82 -2.34
N TYR A 34 1.53 4.34 -1.32
CA TYR A 34 0.24 5.00 -1.47
C TYR A 34 0.35 6.35 -2.18
N ASP A 35 1.44 7.09 -1.94
CA ASP A 35 1.72 8.34 -2.65
C ASP A 35 1.94 8.09 -4.15
N GLN A 36 2.73 7.07 -4.52
CA GLN A 36 2.94 6.69 -5.92
C GLN A 36 1.66 6.15 -6.57
N LEU A 37 0.89 5.33 -5.84
CA LEU A 37 -0.38 4.80 -6.36
C LEU A 37 -1.38 5.94 -6.60
N ALA A 38 -1.55 6.85 -5.64
CA ALA A 38 -2.44 8.00 -5.79
C ALA A 38 -2.00 8.91 -6.95
N THR A 39 -0.69 9.16 -7.08
CA THR A 39 -0.15 9.96 -8.19
C THR A 39 -0.49 9.33 -9.54
N CYS A 40 -0.33 8.03 -9.66
CA CYS A 40 -0.62 7.32 -10.92
C CYS A 40 -2.13 7.22 -11.22
N GLU A 41 -2.98 6.93 -10.22
CA GLU A 41 -4.42 6.71 -10.43
C GLU A 41 -5.20 8.02 -10.60
N THR A 42 -4.82 9.08 -9.88
CA THR A 42 -5.61 10.32 -9.80
C THR A 42 -4.76 11.61 -9.83
N GLY A 43 -3.47 11.51 -10.19
CA GLY A 43 -2.56 12.67 -10.12
C GLY A 43 -2.29 13.16 -8.69
N GLY A 44 -2.45 12.32 -7.69
CA GLY A 44 -2.26 12.67 -6.29
C GLY A 44 -3.45 13.41 -5.66
N ASN A 45 -4.58 13.48 -6.35
CA ASN A 45 -5.77 14.20 -5.86
C ASN A 45 -6.61 13.31 -4.92
N TRP A 46 -6.37 13.43 -3.62
CA TRP A 46 -7.12 12.69 -2.59
C TRP A 46 -8.61 13.06 -2.51
N SER A 47 -9.01 14.19 -3.08
CA SER A 47 -10.42 14.62 -3.18
C SER A 47 -11.07 14.20 -4.51
N HIS A 48 -10.39 13.39 -5.32
CA HIS A 48 -10.89 12.93 -6.62
C HIS A 48 -12.27 12.28 -6.48
N SER A 49 -13.19 12.67 -7.37
CA SER A 49 -14.57 12.17 -7.35
C SER A 49 -15.18 12.27 -8.73
N THR A 50 -15.60 11.13 -9.26
CA THR A 50 -16.38 11.00 -10.50
C THR A 50 -17.66 10.24 -10.24
N LYS A 51 -18.47 10.03 -11.28
CA LYS A 51 -19.67 9.19 -11.20
C LYS A 51 -19.33 7.75 -10.71
N SER A 52 -18.21 7.20 -11.18
CA SER A 52 -17.83 5.80 -10.94
C SER A 52 -16.75 5.60 -9.90
N TYR A 53 -15.83 6.57 -9.70
CA TYR A 53 -14.65 6.43 -8.86
C TYR A 53 -14.61 7.48 -7.76
N THR A 54 -13.89 7.18 -6.68
CA THR A 54 -13.79 8.05 -5.50
C THR A 54 -12.44 7.89 -4.82
N GLY A 55 -11.94 9.03 -4.30
CA GLY A 55 -10.71 9.10 -3.51
C GLY A 55 -9.43 9.11 -4.35
N GLY A 56 -8.32 9.43 -3.70
CA GLY A 56 -7.00 9.53 -4.31
C GLY A 56 -6.49 8.24 -4.92
N LEU A 57 -6.98 7.10 -4.44
CA LEU A 57 -6.59 5.78 -4.93
C LEU A 57 -7.53 5.26 -6.04
N GLY A 58 -8.44 6.09 -6.58
CA GLY A 58 -9.28 5.73 -7.71
C GLY A 58 -10.16 4.50 -7.50
N ILE A 59 -10.73 4.33 -6.31
CA ILE A 59 -11.53 3.14 -5.97
C ILE A 59 -12.93 3.27 -6.57
N HIS A 60 -13.40 2.21 -7.25
CA HIS A 60 -14.77 2.19 -7.75
C HIS A 60 -15.78 2.32 -6.59
N ARG A 61 -16.78 3.20 -6.72
CA ARG A 61 -17.71 3.56 -5.63
C ARG A 61 -18.44 2.36 -5.02
N GLN A 62 -18.86 1.40 -5.84
CA GLN A 62 -19.52 0.21 -5.33
C GLN A 62 -18.55 -0.63 -4.47
N THR A 63 -17.32 -0.82 -4.93
CA THR A 63 -16.28 -1.51 -4.14
C THR A 63 -16.01 -0.77 -2.84
N PHE A 64 -15.89 0.57 -2.90
CA PHE A 64 -15.66 1.39 -1.72
C PHE A 64 -16.76 1.19 -0.67
N ARG A 65 -18.04 1.22 -1.07
CA ARG A 65 -19.20 0.99 -0.18
C ARG A 65 -19.26 -0.43 0.37
N THR A 66 -18.87 -1.42 -0.42
CA THR A 66 -18.85 -2.83 0.03
C THR A 66 -17.81 -3.06 1.13
N TRP A 67 -16.70 -2.33 1.10
CA TRP A 67 -15.55 -2.53 1.99
C TRP A 67 -15.41 -1.47 3.08
N SER A 68 -16.33 -0.52 3.15
CA SER A 68 -16.34 0.52 4.16
C SER A 68 -17.76 0.88 4.59
N ASN A 69 -17.89 1.61 5.70
CA ASN A 69 -19.14 2.18 6.16
C ASN A 69 -19.47 3.54 5.50
N TYR A 70 -18.73 3.90 4.45
CA TYR A 70 -18.88 5.18 3.76
C TYR A 70 -19.44 4.99 2.36
N ASN A 71 -20.25 5.95 1.92
CA ASN A 71 -20.80 5.95 0.55
C ASN A 71 -19.76 6.35 -0.51
N SER A 72 -18.75 7.10 -0.11
CA SER A 72 -17.66 7.56 -0.96
C SER A 72 -16.49 8.05 -0.13
N ALA A 73 -15.37 8.36 -0.77
CA ALA A 73 -14.22 8.95 -0.12
C ALA A 73 -14.36 10.46 0.16
N LYS A 74 -15.50 11.10 -0.22
CA LYS A 74 -15.72 12.52 0.00
C LYS A 74 -15.64 12.86 1.50
N GLY A 75 -14.80 13.83 1.85
CA GLY A 75 -14.59 14.27 3.22
C GLY A 75 -13.69 13.35 4.07
N LEU A 76 -13.23 12.23 3.53
CA LEU A 76 -12.29 11.36 4.23
C LEU A 76 -10.84 11.84 4.05
N THR A 77 -10.08 11.73 5.13
CA THR A 77 -8.62 11.94 5.06
C THR A 77 -7.95 10.86 4.21
N ALA A 78 -6.77 11.15 3.67
CA ALA A 78 -5.98 10.15 2.94
C ALA A 78 -5.72 8.88 3.79
N LYS A 79 -5.45 9.03 5.08
CA LYS A 79 -5.29 7.91 6.02
C LYS A 79 -6.55 7.01 6.10
N GLN A 80 -7.74 7.60 6.13
CA GLN A 80 -8.99 6.83 6.14
C GLN A 80 -9.21 6.10 4.82
N GLN A 81 -8.89 6.75 3.70
CA GLN A 81 -8.97 6.15 2.38
C GLN A 81 -7.99 4.97 2.21
N VAL A 82 -6.77 5.09 2.73
CA VAL A 82 -5.78 4.00 2.76
C VAL A 82 -6.28 2.82 3.57
N LYS A 83 -6.93 3.03 4.72
CA LYS A 83 -7.52 1.93 5.50
C LYS A 83 -8.57 1.14 4.70
N VAL A 84 -9.37 1.81 3.89
CA VAL A 84 -10.34 1.14 2.99
C VAL A 84 -9.61 0.39 1.88
N ALA A 85 -8.60 1.00 1.27
CA ALA A 85 -7.79 0.36 0.24
C ALA A 85 -7.09 -0.90 0.75
N ASP A 86 -6.53 -0.86 1.97
CA ASP A 86 -5.90 -2.02 2.62
C ASP A 86 -6.91 -3.14 2.90
N ALA A 87 -8.13 -2.79 3.27
CA ALA A 87 -9.18 -3.78 3.43
C ALA A 87 -9.48 -4.48 2.11
N ILE A 88 -9.61 -3.74 1.02
CA ILE A 88 -9.86 -4.25 -0.34
C ILE A 88 -8.68 -5.11 -0.81
N ALA A 89 -7.46 -4.63 -0.61
CA ALA A 89 -6.26 -5.25 -1.16
C ALA A 89 -5.79 -6.48 -0.37
N PHE A 90 -5.83 -6.41 0.96
CA PHE A 90 -5.08 -7.35 1.80
C PHE A 90 -5.94 -8.13 2.78
N LYS A 91 -7.20 -7.75 3.00
CA LYS A 91 -8.09 -8.43 3.96
C LYS A 91 -9.12 -9.30 3.24
N SER A 92 -9.69 -10.24 4.00
CA SER A 92 -10.88 -10.94 3.56
C SER A 92 -12.12 -10.15 3.97
N HIS A 93 -13.19 -10.29 3.24
CA HIS A 93 -14.51 -9.80 3.58
C HIS A 93 -15.45 -10.98 3.84
N ILE A 94 -16.30 -10.86 4.85
CA ILE A 94 -17.36 -11.83 5.10
C ILE A 94 -18.65 -11.25 4.52
N GLU A 95 -19.19 -11.92 3.52
CA GLU A 95 -20.49 -11.56 2.94
C GLU A 95 -21.63 -11.83 3.92
N ARG A 96 -22.79 -11.22 3.69
CA ARG A 96 -24.00 -11.47 4.51
C ARG A 96 -24.39 -12.95 4.56
N SER A 97 -24.01 -13.73 3.55
CA SER A 97 -24.15 -15.20 3.51
C SER A 97 -23.23 -15.94 4.50
N GLY A 98 -22.36 -15.25 5.22
CA GLY A 98 -21.34 -15.85 6.08
C GLY A 98 -20.11 -16.36 5.31
N ARG A 99 -20.10 -16.27 3.98
CA ARG A 99 -18.96 -16.72 3.17
C ARG A 99 -17.81 -15.73 3.22
N LYS A 100 -16.62 -16.24 3.55
CA LYS A 100 -15.37 -15.45 3.49
C LYS A 100 -14.91 -15.32 2.04
N VAL A 101 -14.84 -14.09 1.55
CA VAL A 101 -14.36 -13.78 0.20
C VAL A 101 -13.07 -12.99 0.24
N TRP A 102 -12.15 -13.38 -0.63
CA TRP A 102 -10.96 -12.62 -0.96
C TRP A 102 -11.20 -12.01 -2.32
N ARG A 103 -11.40 -10.71 -2.36
CA ARG A 103 -11.70 -10.07 -3.64
C ARG A 103 -10.42 -9.51 -4.29
N VAL A 104 -10.51 -8.51 -4.98
CA VAL A 104 -9.62 -7.83 -5.91
C VAL A 104 -8.13 -8.04 -5.63
N GLY A 105 -7.70 -7.97 -4.38
CA GLY A 105 -6.29 -7.92 -4.03
C GLY A 105 -5.62 -6.63 -4.50
N PRO A 106 -4.33 -6.45 -4.24
CA PRO A 106 -3.61 -5.25 -4.66
C PRO A 106 -3.56 -5.11 -6.19
N TRP A 107 -3.63 -6.20 -6.93
CA TRP A 107 -3.60 -6.24 -8.40
C TRP A 107 -4.87 -5.72 -9.08
N GLY A 108 -5.86 -5.26 -8.32
CA GLY A 108 -7.04 -4.60 -8.84
C GLY A 108 -6.79 -3.20 -9.40
N TRP A 109 -5.73 -2.54 -8.94
CA TRP A 109 -5.37 -1.22 -9.45
C TRP A 109 -4.65 -1.29 -10.79
N GLY A 110 -5.09 -0.44 -11.74
CA GLY A 110 -4.53 -0.38 -13.07
C GLY A 110 -3.06 0.03 -13.08
N CYS A 111 -2.72 1.00 -12.25
CA CYS A 111 -1.36 1.50 -12.09
C CYS A 111 -0.42 0.43 -11.54
N LEU A 112 -0.84 -0.36 -10.56
CA LEU A 112 0.00 -1.42 -10.03
C LEU A 112 0.38 -2.45 -11.10
N LYS A 113 -0.51 -2.71 -12.05
CA LYS A 113 -0.21 -3.64 -13.16
C LYS A 113 0.84 -3.11 -14.12
N ARG A 114 0.95 -1.79 -14.27
CA ARG A 114 1.85 -1.13 -15.24
C ARG A 114 3.18 -0.72 -14.63
N GLU A 115 3.17 -0.29 -13.36
CA GLU A 115 4.31 0.36 -12.72
C GLU A 115 5.14 -0.64 -11.91
N LYS A 116 6.32 -0.99 -12.41
CA LYS A 116 7.25 -1.91 -11.72
C LYS A 116 7.69 -1.40 -10.35
N SER A 117 7.84 -0.09 -10.19
CA SER A 117 8.15 0.53 -8.90
C SER A 117 7.08 0.24 -7.85
N LEU A 118 5.79 0.32 -8.20
CA LEU A 118 4.68 -0.05 -7.32
C LEU A 118 4.67 -1.55 -7.02
N GLN A 119 4.94 -2.39 -8.02
CA GLN A 119 5.04 -3.84 -7.84
C GLN A 119 6.13 -4.23 -6.84
N SER A 120 7.26 -3.51 -6.84
CA SER A 120 8.37 -3.79 -5.94
C SER A 120 7.99 -3.71 -4.47
N PHE A 121 7.09 -2.79 -4.08
CA PHE A 121 6.59 -2.69 -2.70
C PHE A 121 5.86 -3.97 -2.26
N ILE A 122 5.06 -4.57 -3.15
CA ILE A 122 4.39 -5.84 -2.89
C ILE A 122 5.41 -6.97 -2.80
N CYS A 123 6.33 -7.03 -3.76
CA CYS A 123 7.28 -8.13 -3.90
C CYS A 123 8.33 -8.17 -2.79
N GLN A 124 8.74 -7.01 -2.30
CA GLN A 124 9.73 -6.87 -1.23
C GLN A 124 9.12 -6.85 0.18
N SER A 125 7.80 -6.65 0.29
CA SER A 125 7.14 -6.56 1.60
C SER A 125 7.33 -7.84 2.43
N ARG A 126 7.62 -7.67 3.71
CA ARG A 126 7.64 -8.77 4.71
C ARG A 126 6.35 -8.85 5.50
N HIS A 127 5.39 -7.98 5.25
CA HIS A 127 4.13 -7.95 5.97
C HIS A 127 3.29 -9.20 5.67
N THR A 128 2.80 -9.88 6.70
CA THR A 128 2.08 -11.16 6.58
C THR A 128 0.86 -11.12 5.67
N LEU A 129 0.13 -10.00 5.67
CA LEU A 129 -1.04 -9.80 4.80
C LEU A 129 -0.66 -9.66 3.31
N VAL A 130 0.60 -9.31 3.01
CA VAL A 130 1.09 -9.08 1.65
C VAL A 130 1.70 -10.34 1.05
N VAL A 131 2.32 -11.19 1.86
CA VAL A 131 3.10 -12.37 1.42
C VAL A 131 2.33 -13.25 0.43
N ARG A 132 1.05 -13.46 0.64
CA ARG A 132 0.19 -14.26 -0.25
C ARG A 132 0.10 -13.74 -1.68
N TRP A 133 0.35 -12.45 -1.89
CA TRP A 133 0.26 -11.79 -3.18
C TRP A 133 1.55 -11.83 -3.99
N LYS A 134 2.66 -12.25 -3.37
CA LYS A 134 3.97 -12.36 -4.02
C LYS A 134 4.01 -13.39 -5.16
N ARG A 135 3.08 -14.32 -5.23
CA ARG A 135 2.96 -15.28 -6.34
C ARG A 135 2.86 -14.63 -7.72
N HIS A 136 2.50 -13.35 -7.77
CA HIS A 136 2.42 -12.56 -8.99
C HIS A 136 3.70 -11.77 -9.30
N CYS A 137 4.71 -11.85 -8.43
CA CYS A 137 6.03 -11.26 -8.63
C CYS A 137 6.85 -12.16 -9.57
N LYS A 138 7.29 -11.59 -10.65
CA LYS A 138 8.17 -12.26 -11.64
C LYS A 138 9.55 -11.62 -11.64
#